data_093d42539a839814a6f375023ec125c9
#
_entry.id   093d42539a839814a6f375023ec125c9
#
_cell.length_a   1.000
_cell.length_b   1.000
_cell.length_c   1.000
_cell.angle_alpha   90.00
_cell.angle_beta   90.00
_cell.angle_gamma   90.00
#
_symmetry.space_group_name_H-M   'P 1'
#
loop_
_entity.id
_entity.type
_entity.pdbx_description
1 polymer ?
#
loop_
_entity_poly.entity_id
_entity_poly.type
_entity_poly.pdbx_seq_one_letter_code
_entity_poly.pdbx_strand_id
1 'polypeptide(L)'
;MIKFKYILIIILISSCQSGSENNDHWGGVSPDLISAVDISYYPTILENGALFYNVQGNQINFLNSLIENGVNTIRLRLWVNPINDSSSFNEVKEFSALLKSLGFKIWITPHFSDTWAHPGQQQIPGSWESMNFDELKTQVYSYTSQIMSQIEPDYIQIGNEINTGILFPSGDIQNNSIQFIELLNQGVNAVRSNSNITKIILHFAGYDGSQWFFNLVDQVDYDIIGISYYPIWHGKSLDELQLELTELSDNFEKEILIAETAYPFTLGWNDWTNNIIGLEEQLILPDYPATPNGQQSFIRDLKSLIFDINNGIGFCYWGAELIAWDGENSENGSVWENQALFDFDNTELPVLQEFSYD
;
A
#
# COMPACT_ATOMS: atom_id res chain seq x y z
N MET A 1 33.70 34.34 -66.62
CA MET A 1 33.05 34.32 -65.33
C MET A 1 31.77 33.51 -65.51
N ILE A 2 31.77 32.23 -65.10
CA ILE A 2 30.65 31.28 -65.24
C ILE A 2 29.99 31.17 -63.86
N LYS A 3 28.70 31.58 -63.77
CA LYS A 3 27.92 31.43 -62.55
C LYS A 3 27.27 30.05 -62.53
N PHE A 4 27.63 29.21 -61.57
CA PHE A 4 26.99 27.95 -61.27
C PHE A 4 25.72 28.25 -60.43
N LYS A 5 24.55 27.83 -60.93
CA LYS A 5 23.28 27.76 -60.18
C LYS A 5 23.19 26.37 -59.54
N TYR A 6 23.10 26.30 -58.25
CA TYR A 6 22.78 25.07 -57.53
C TYR A 6 21.25 24.88 -57.54
N ILE A 7 20.80 23.76 -58.10
CA ILE A 7 19.39 23.32 -58.05
C ILE A 7 19.30 22.39 -56.82
N LEU A 8 18.53 22.82 -55.84
CA LEU A 8 18.19 22.01 -54.64
C LEU A 8 17.03 21.08 -54.96
N ILE A 9 17.29 19.78 -55.08
CA ILE A 9 16.26 18.76 -55.25
C ILE A 9 15.79 18.35 -53.84
N ILE A 10 14.55 18.73 -53.48
CA ILE A 10 13.87 18.26 -52.27
C ILE A 10 13.22 16.92 -52.62
N ILE A 11 13.72 15.82 -52.08
CA ILE A 11 13.07 14.50 -52.15
C ILE A 11 12.11 14.42 -50.96
N LEU A 12 10.80 14.47 -51.21
CA LEU A 12 9.73 14.15 -50.32
C LEU A 12 9.66 12.62 -50.17
N ILE A 13 10.16 12.09 -49.07
CA ILE A 13 9.94 10.70 -48.72
C ILE A 13 8.57 10.64 -47.99
N SER A 14 7.59 10.11 -48.69
CA SER A 14 6.29 9.79 -48.11
C SER A 14 6.44 8.48 -47.34
N SER A 15 6.56 8.55 -46.01
CA SER A 15 6.51 7.38 -45.14
C SER A 15 5.05 7.03 -44.87
N CYS A 16 4.56 5.93 -45.45
CA CYS A 16 3.35 5.29 -45.00
C CYS A 16 3.62 4.61 -43.65
N GLN A 17 3.19 5.25 -42.58
CA GLN A 17 3.10 4.65 -41.27
C GLN A 17 1.80 3.81 -41.23
N SER A 18 1.94 2.50 -41.18
CA SER A 18 0.85 1.61 -40.80
C SER A 18 0.53 1.86 -39.33
N GLY A 19 -0.60 2.46 -39.06
CA GLY A 19 -1.10 2.66 -37.71
C GLY A 19 -1.40 1.32 -37.09
N SER A 20 -0.63 0.93 -36.08
CA SER A 20 -1.13 0.07 -35.02
C SER A 20 -2.03 0.99 -34.15
N GLU A 21 -3.31 0.70 -34.11
CA GLU A 21 -4.23 1.28 -33.13
C GLU A 21 -3.75 0.79 -31.74
N ASN A 22 -2.87 1.57 -31.10
CA ASN A 22 -2.74 1.52 -29.67
C ASN A 22 -4.01 2.18 -29.13
N ASN A 23 -4.86 1.41 -28.51
CA ASN A 23 -5.93 1.91 -27.65
C ASN A 23 -5.25 2.60 -26.45
N ASP A 24 -4.92 3.88 -26.60
CA ASP A 24 -4.57 4.75 -25.48
C ASP A 24 -5.85 4.98 -24.67
N HIS A 25 -6.12 4.12 -23.70
CA HIS A 25 -7.23 4.25 -22.74
C HIS A 25 -7.04 5.42 -21.77
N TRP A 26 -5.88 6.07 -21.79
CA TRP A 26 -5.57 7.18 -20.90
C TRP A 26 -5.62 8.49 -21.65
N GLY A 27 -6.63 9.29 -21.40
CA GLY A 27 -6.77 10.64 -21.94
C GLY A 27 -5.69 11.59 -21.41
N GLY A 28 -4.45 11.45 -21.89
CA GLY A 28 -3.45 12.53 -21.91
C GLY A 28 -2.61 12.77 -20.64
N VAL A 29 -2.79 12.05 -19.52
CA VAL A 29 -1.87 12.03 -18.39
C VAL A 29 -1.68 10.56 -17.98
N SER A 30 -0.45 10.04 -18.07
CA SER A 30 -0.13 8.74 -17.46
C SER A 30 -0.36 8.88 -15.95
N PRO A 31 -1.22 8.05 -15.33
CA PRO A 31 -1.37 8.12 -13.88
C PRO A 31 -0.02 7.86 -13.22
N ASP A 32 0.23 8.52 -12.09
CA ASP A 32 1.40 8.23 -11.26
C ASP A 32 1.26 6.83 -10.68
N LEU A 33 1.76 5.82 -11.40
CA LEU A 33 1.66 4.42 -10.99
C LEU A 33 2.35 4.21 -9.65
N ILE A 34 1.66 3.49 -8.74
CA ILE A 34 2.14 3.19 -7.40
C ILE A 34 2.68 1.77 -7.35
N SER A 35 3.98 1.66 -7.11
CA SER A 35 4.66 0.42 -6.74
C SER A 35 5.12 0.57 -5.30
N ALA A 36 4.32 0.07 -4.36
CA ALA A 36 4.55 0.34 -2.95
C ALA A 36 4.87 -0.90 -2.13
N VAL A 37 5.57 -0.68 -1.04
CA VAL A 37 5.74 -1.65 0.05
C VAL A 37 5.41 -1.00 1.39
N ASP A 38 4.76 -1.73 2.30
CA ASP A 38 4.69 -1.37 3.71
C ASP A 38 5.88 -2.00 4.43
N ILE A 39 6.72 -1.14 5.01
CA ILE A 39 7.93 -1.54 5.75
C ILE A 39 7.98 -0.89 7.14
N SER A 40 6.83 -0.85 7.78
CA SER A 40 6.66 -0.17 9.07
C SER A 40 7.50 -0.76 10.20
N TYR A 41 7.93 -2.02 10.09
CA TYR A 41 8.80 -2.69 11.05
C TYR A 41 10.29 -2.58 10.72
N TYR A 42 10.66 -2.07 9.56
CA TYR A 42 12.06 -2.01 9.12
C TYR A 42 13.01 -1.34 10.13
N PRO A 43 12.66 -0.22 10.80
CA PRO A 43 13.53 0.34 11.84
C PRO A 43 13.83 -0.64 12.96
N THR A 44 12.81 -1.32 13.48
CA THR A 44 12.96 -2.33 14.54
C THR A 44 13.82 -3.53 14.08
N ILE A 45 13.60 -4.02 12.87
CA ILE A 45 14.35 -5.14 12.28
C ILE A 45 15.83 -4.78 12.12
N LEU A 46 16.09 -3.55 11.66
CA LEU A 46 17.45 -3.04 11.50
C LEU A 46 18.17 -2.86 12.84
N GLU A 47 17.49 -2.37 13.88
CA GLU A 47 18.03 -2.25 15.24
C GLU A 47 18.41 -3.59 15.84
N ASN A 48 17.74 -4.68 15.46
CA ASN A 48 18.08 -6.06 15.84
C ASN A 48 19.20 -6.66 15.00
N GLY A 49 19.83 -5.87 14.12
CA GLY A 49 21.04 -6.24 13.39
C GLY A 49 20.81 -7.10 12.16
N ALA A 50 19.60 -7.10 11.58
CA ALA A 50 19.31 -7.80 10.35
C ALA A 50 20.20 -7.35 9.20
N LEU A 51 20.68 -8.31 8.41
CA LEU A 51 21.47 -8.08 7.19
C LEU A 51 20.72 -8.70 6.01
N PHE A 52 20.79 -8.04 4.85
CA PHE A 52 20.16 -8.47 3.64
C PHE A 52 21.19 -8.75 2.54
N TYR A 53 20.88 -9.68 1.65
CA TYR A 53 21.81 -10.16 0.63
C TYR A 53 21.12 -10.20 -0.75
N ASN A 54 21.90 -9.97 -1.80
CA ASN A 54 21.43 -10.21 -3.15
C ASN A 54 21.59 -11.71 -3.52
N VAL A 55 21.05 -12.10 -4.69
CA VAL A 55 21.11 -13.47 -5.20
C VAL A 55 22.52 -14.03 -5.43
N GLN A 56 23.56 -13.16 -5.43
CA GLN A 56 24.98 -13.56 -5.49
C GLN A 56 25.60 -13.73 -4.09
N GLY A 57 24.83 -13.53 -3.01
CA GLY A 57 25.30 -13.62 -1.63
C GLY A 57 26.10 -12.41 -1.14
N ASN A 58 26.07 -11.30 -1.86
CA ASN A 58 26.70 -10.04 -1.40
C ASN A 58 25.72 -9.31 -0.48
N GLN A 59 26.22 -8.79 0.64
CA GLN A 59 25.44 -7.90 1.50
C GLN A 59 25.00 -6.64 0.74
N ILE A 60 23.75 -6.27 0.88
CA ILE A 60 23.13 -5.10 0.24
C ILE A 60 22.45 -4.19 1.26
N ASN A 61 22.15 -2.97 0.84
CA ASN A 61 21.26 -2.10 1.56
C ASN A 61 19.82 -2.38 1.11
N PHE A 62 18.93 -2.74 2.03
CA PHE A 62 17.54 -3.08 1.77
C PHE A 62 16.79 -1.98 1.02
N LEU A 63 16.90 -0.72 1.45
CA LEU A 63 16.19 0.41 0.80
C LEU A 63 16.69 0.66 -0.63
N ASN A 64 18.00 0.48 -0.87
CA ASN A 64 18.54 0.58 -2.22
C ASN A 64 18.05 -0.54 -3.13
N SER A 65 17.94 -1.77 -2.60
CA SER A 65 17.37 -2.90 -3.34
C SER A 65 15.92 -2.61 -3.76
N LEU A 66 15.11 -2.03 -2.88
CA LEU A 66 13.74 -1.61 -3.24
C LEU A 66 13.74 -0.61 -4.40
N ILE A 67 14.61 0.41 -4.37
CA ILE A 67 14.73 1.40 -5.46
C ILE A 67 15.14 0.73 -6.77
N GLU A 68 16.18 -0.11 -6.73
CA GLU A 68 16.72 -0.81 -7.90
C GLU A 68 15.70 -1.73 -8.57
N ASN A 69 14.73 -2.25 -7.79
CA ASN A 69 13.64 -3.08 -8.26
C ASN A 69 12.36 -2.30 -8.60
N GLY A 70 12.37 -0.96 -8.54
CA GLY A 70 11.26 -0.13 -9.03
C GLY A 70 10.21 0.27 -7.99
N VAL A 71 10.42 -0.04 -6.70
CA VAL A 71 9.56 0.49 -5.63
C VAL A 71 9.69 2.01 -5.59
N ASN A 72 8.58 2.72 -5.69
CA ASN A 72 8.56 4.18 -5.72
C ASN A 72 7.88 4.83 -4.51
N THR A 73 7.10 4.05 -3.76
CA THR A 73 6.29 4.54 -2.64
C THR A 73 6.48 3.64 -1.41
N ILE A 74 6.64 4.24 -0.24
CA ILE A 74 6.70 3.51 1.02
C ILE A 74 5.47 3.85 1.86
N ARG A 75 4.71 2.82 2.23
CA ARG A 75 3.60 2.91 3.16
C ARG A 75 4.10 2.70 4.58
N LEU A 76 3.68 3.58 5.49
CA LEU A 76 4.06 3.53 6.91
C LEU A 76 2.82 3.64 7.79
N ARG A 77 2.68 2.67 8.68
CA ARG A 77 1.72 2.68 9.76
C ARG A 77 2.09 3.74 10.79
N LEU A 78 1.09 4.42 11.34
CA LEU A 78 1.25 5.39 12.39
C LEU A 78 0.25 5.14 13.53
N TRP A 79 0.76 4.89 14.73
CA TRP A 79 -0.02 4.78 15.97
C TRP A 79 0.03 6.11 16.76
N VAL A 80 -1.00 6.36 17.57
CA VAL A 80 -1.12 7.62 18.31
C VAL A 80 -0.15 7.65 19.49
N ASN A 81 -0.20 6.62 20.34
CA ASN A 81 0.64 6.50 21.52
C ASN A 81 0.97 5.02 21.81
N PRO A 82 1.81 4.40 20.97
CA PRO A 82 2.16 2.99 21.13
C PRO A 82 2.92 2.70 22.42
N ILE A 83 2.89 1.45 22.86
CA ILE A 83 3.58 1.00 24.11
C ILE A 83 5.11 1.19 24.01
N ASN A 84 5.65 1.02 22.80
CA ASN A 84 7.05 1.25 22.48
C ASN A 84 7.16 2.32 21.38
N ASP A 85 8.38 2.67 20.98
CA ASP A 85 8.58 3.71 19.96
C ASP A 85 8.20 3.27 18.54
N SER A 86 8.02 1.97 18.30
CA SER A 86 7.67 1.44 16.97
C SER A 86 6.34 2.01 16.47
N SER A 87 6.34 2.55 15.26
CA SER A 87 5.22 3.26 14.64
C SER A 87 4.73 4.49 15.42
N SER A 88 5.54 5.03 16.33
CA SER A 88 5.27 6.31 16.99
C SER A 88 5.39 7.48 15.99
N PHE A 89 4.80 8.61 16.35
CA PHE A 89 4.88 9.82 15.52
C PHE A 89 6.32 10.26 15.22
N ASN A 90 7.21 10.17 16.21
CA ASN A 90 8.60 10.60 16.04
C ASN A 90 9.38 9.63 15.13
N GLU A 91 9.26 8.31 15.36
CA GLU A 91 9.90 7.32 14.52
C GLU A 91 9.44 7.44 13.07
N VAL A 92 8.12 7.47 12.84
CA VAL A 92 7.56 7.59 11.48
C VAL A 92 7.98 8.89 10.80
N LYS A 93 8.03 10.01 11.53
CA LYS A 93 8.51 11.30 11.00
C LYS A 93 9.98 11.23 10.58
N GLU A 94 10.85 10.70 11.44
CA GLU A 94 12.29 10.58 11.14
C GLU A 94 12.54 9.61 10.00
N PHE A 95 11.87 8.47 10.00
CA PHE A 95 11.97 7.49 8.93
C PHE A 95 11.43 8.03 7.60
N SER A 96 10.29 8.73 7.60
CA SER A 96 9.77 9.41 6.41
C SER A 96 10.77 10.42 5.82
N ALA A 97 11.46 11.18 6.66
CA ALA A 97 12.48 12.13 6.20
C ALA A 97 13.66 11.42 5.51
N LEU A 98 14.12 10.28 6.06
CA LEU A 98 15.15 9.45 5.43
C LEU A 98 14.66 8.92 4.07
N LEU A 99 13.47 8.33 4.00
CA LEU A 99 12.91 7.74 2.78
C LEU A 99 12.72 8.80 1.69
N LYS A 100 12.23 9.99 2.02
CA LYS A 100 12.16 11.12 1.08
C LYS A 100 13.53 11.52 0.55
N SER A 101 14.57 11.50 1.40
CA SER A 101 15.93 11.82 0.96
C SER A 101 16.50 10.82 -0.04
N LEU A 102 15.95 9.60 -0.07
CA LEU A 102 16.26 8.53 -1.03
C LEU A 102 15.38 8.58 -2.29
N GLY A 103 14.37 9.46 -2.34
CA GLY A 103 13.51 9.67 -3.50
C GLY A 103 12.17 8.93 -3.45
N PHE A 104 11.84 8.24 -2.37
CA PHE A 104 10.53 7.60 -2.22
C PHE A 104 9.41 8.62 -2.00
N LYS A 105 8.24 8.35 -2.55
CA LYS A 105 6.96 8.93 -2.10
C LYS A 105 6.55 8.29 -0.78
N ILE A 106 5.87 9.07 0.07
CA ILE A 106 5.46 8.62 1.41
C ILE A 106 3.95 8.50 1.49
N TRP A 107 3.51 7.32 1.92
CA TRP A 107 2.11 7.02 2.22
C TRP A 107 1.96 6.74 3.71
N ILE A 108 1.30 7.64 4.44
CA ILE A 108 1.06 7.49 5.88
C ILE A 108 -0.32 6.92 6.14
N THR A 109 -0.38 5.92 7.02
CA THR A 109 -1.61 5.26 7.47
C THR A 109 -1.80 5.48 8.98
N PRO A 110 -2.38 6.61 9.42
CA PRO A 110 -2.78 6.77 10.82
C PRO A 110 -3.91 5.79 11.15
N HIS A 111 -3.66 4.89 12.09
CA HIS A 111 -4.66 3.96 12.58
C HIS A 111 -5.69 4.60 13.50
N PHE A 112 -5.43 5.84 13.98
CA PHE A 112 -6.20 6.49 15.04
C PHE A 112 -6.40 5.59 16.27
N SER A 113 -5.37 4.81 16.58
CA SER A 113 -5.30 3.86 17.68
C SER A 113 -3.87 3.82 18.24
N ASP A 114 -3.69 3.27 19.43
CA ASP A 114 -2.35 3.03 20.03
C ASP A 114 -1.76 1.67 19.56
N THR A 115 -2.52 0.92 18.76
CA THR A 115 -2.16 -0.42 18.28
C THR A 115 -2.82 -0.69 16.93
N TRP A 116 -2.76 -1.93 16.48
CA TRP A 116 -3.40 -2.40 15.25
C TRP A 116 -4.88 -2.01 15.17
N ALA A 117 -5.28 -1.44 14.02
CA ALA A 117 -6.67 -1.24 13.65
C ALA A 117 -6.99 -2.12 12.42
N HIS A 118 -8.08 -2.85 12.49
CA HIS A 118 -8.61 -3.71 11.42
C HIS A 118 -10.13 -3.89 11.64
N PRO A 119 -10.89 -4.54 10.74
CA PRO A 119 -12.36 -4.60 10.87
C PRO A 119 -12.90 -5.12 12.20
N GLY A 120 -12.15 -5.99 12.89
CA GLY A 120 -12.51 -6.51 14.23
C GLY A 120 -12.03 -5.66 15.40
N GLN A 121 -11.22 -4.62 15.18
CA GLN A 121 -10.58 -3.84 16.24
C GLN A 121 -10.29 -2.41 15.76
N GLN A 122 -11.13 -1.47 16.19
CA GLN A 122 -11.03 -0.03 15.88
C GLN A 122 -11.04 0.79 17.18
N GLN A 123 -10.12 0.46 18.09
CA GLN A 123 -10.11 1.03 19.44
C GLN A 123 -9.65 2.49 19.42
N ILE A 124 -10.33 3.32 20.22
CA ILE A 124 -9.92 4.69 20.48
C ILE A 124 -8.59 4.69 21.25
N PRO A 125 -7.65 5.62 20.96
CA PRO A 125 -6.42 5.77 21.75
C PRO A 125 -6.72 6.06 23.22
N GLY A 126 -5.97 5.47 24.15
CA GLY A 126 -6.19 5.67 25.59
C GLY A 126 -6.17 7.13 26.02
N SER A 127 -5.35 7.95 25.38
CA SER A 127 -5.30 9.39 25.64
C SER A 127 -6.54 10.18 25.15
N TRP A 128 -7.40 9.58 24.32
CA TRP A 128 -8.62 10.20 23.77
C TRP A 128 -9.91 9.64 24.38
N GLU A 129 -9.86 8.58 25.19
CA GLU A 129 -11.04 7.90 25.75
C GLU A 129 -11.96 8.82 26.58
N SER A 130 -11.40 9.85 27.25
CA SER A 130 -12.18 10.78 28.06
C SER A 130 -12.84 11.91 27.27
N MET A 131 -12.56 12.03 25.98
CA MET A 131 -13.08 13.08 25.11
C MET A 131 -14.54 12.84 24.77
N ASN A 132 -15.36 13.89 24.83
CA ASN A 132 -16.68 13.84 24.22
C ASN A 132 -16.55 13.89 22.68
N PHE A 133 -17.65 13.69 21.95
CA PHE A 133 -17.63 13.55 20.50
C PHE A 133 -17.10 14.81 19.79
N ASP A 134 -17.41 16.02 20.25
CA ASP A 134 -16.93 17.25 19.65
C ASP A 134 -15.42 17.46 19.88
N GLU A 135 -14.95 17.07 21.06
CA GLU A 135 -13.52 17.04 21.37
C GLU A 135 -12.79 16.01 20.51
N LEU A 136 -13.38 14.83 20.32
CA LEU A 136 -12.81 13.77 19.48
C LEU A 136 -12.70 14.22 18.01
N LYS A 137 -13.72 14.88 17.46
CA LYS A 137 -13.66 15.48 16.11
C LYS A 137 -12.50 16.48 16.00
N THR A 138 -12.37 17.36 16.98
CA THR A 138 -11.29 18.34 17.02
C THR A 138 -9.92 17.67 17.11
N GLN A 139 -9.82 16.58 17.85
CA GLN A 139 -8.59 15.81 18.01
C GLN A 139 -8.18 15.10 16.72
N VAL A 140 -9.12 14.47 15.99
CA VAL A 140 -8.85 13.86 14.67
C VAL A 140 -8.32 14.92 13.70
N TYR A 141 -8.98 16.09 13.62
CA TYR A 141 -8.52 17.20 12.80
C TYR A 141 -7.10 17.65 13.18
N SER A 142 -6.86 17.86 14.48
CA SER A 142 -5.58 18.37 14.99
C SER A 142 -4.43 17.37 14.75
N TYR A 143 -4.66 16.09 15.00
CA TYR A 143 -3.67 15.03 14.80
C TYR A 143 -3.34 14.86 13.32
N THR A 144 -4.35 14.83 12.46
CA THR A 144 -4.13 14.78 11.00
C THR A 144 -3.41 16.02 10.49
N SER A 145 -3.74 17.23 10.99
CA SER A 145 -3.01 18.46 10.64
C SER A 145 -1.55 18.42 11.09
N GLN A 146 -1.25 17.77 12.23
CA GLN A 146 0.12 17.57 12.69
C GLN A 146 0.89 16.66 11.73
N ILE A 147 0.28 15.55 11.28
CA ILE A 147 0.87 14.66 10.27
C ILE A 147 1.18 15.44 9.00
N MET A 148 0.20 16.18 8.49
CA MET A 148 0.34 16.96 7.26
C MET A 148 1.43 18.01 7.33
N SER A 149 1.56 18.72 8.47
CA SER A 149 2.53 19.81 8.63
C SER A 149 3.95 19.35 8.97
N GLN A 150 4.14 18.14 9.51
CA GLN A 150 5.44 17.68 9.99
C GLN A 150 6.03 16.52 9.18
N ILE A 151 5.18 15.74 8.51
CA ILE A 151 5.61 14.62 7.65
C ILE A 151 5.45 15.00 6.19
N GLU A 152 4.40 15.77 5.83
CA GLU A 152 4.10 16.20 4.45
C GLU A 152 4.02 14.98 3.48
N PRO A 153 3.12 14.00 3.74
CA PRO A 153 3.03 12.80 2.92
C PRO A 153 2.48 13.08 1.51
N ASP A 154 2.86 12.26 0.54
CA ASP A 154 2.28 12.25 -0.81
C ASP A 154 0.89 11.62 -0.81
N TYR A 155 0.71 10.57 0.01
CA TYR A 155 -0.55 9.85 0.21
C TYR A 155 -0.85 9.76 1.71
N ILE A 156 -2.11 9.94 2.08
CA ILE A 156 -2.58 9.69 3.44
C ILE A 156 -3.83 8.83 3.43
N GLN A 157 -3.81 7.78 4.21
CA GLN A 157 -4.94 6.87 4.38
C GLN A 157 -5.66 7.23 5.68
N ILE A 158 -6.93 7.63 5.62
CA ILE A 158 -7.68 8.05 6.81
C ILE A 158 -8.26 6.81 7.51
N GLY A 159 -7.53 6.32 8.50
CA GLY A 159 -7.79 5.04 9.18
C GLY A 159 -7.23 3.84 8.42
N ASN A 160 -7.25 2.66 9.04
CA ASN A 160 -6.85 1.39 8.43
C ASN A 160 -7.99 0.39 8.44
N GLU A 161 -8.30 -0.19 7.27
CA GLU A 161 -9.35 -1.20 7.10
C GLU A 161 -10.66 -0.83 7.83
N ILE A 162 -11.22 0.31 7.46
CA ILE A 162 -12.32 0.98 8.15
C ILE A 162 -13.71 0.41 7.83
N ASN A 163 -13.79 -0.87 7.44
CA ASN A 163 -15.02 -1.58 7.09
C ASN A 163 -16.15 -1.41 8.11
N THR A 164 -15.80 -1.39 9.38
CA THR A 164 -16.75 -1.29 10.49
C THR A 164 -16.73 0.08 11.17
N GLY A 165 -15.85 0.97 10.72
CA GLY A 165 -15.69 2.32 11.26
C GLY A 165 -14.30 2.59 11.83
N ILE A 166 -14.20 3.62 12.68
CA ILE A 166 -12.99 4.05 13.40
C ILE A 166 -13.34 4.50 14.82
N LEU A 167 -12.38 4.51 15.73
CA LEU A 167 -12.51 5.16 17.05
C LEU A 167 -13.75 4.70 17.84
N PHE A 168 -13.89 3.39 18.02
CA PHE A 168 -15.04 2.82 18.70
C PHE A 168 -15.16 3.28 20.17
N PRO A 169 -16.42 3.49 20.67
CA PRO A 169 -17.69 3.27 19.99
C PRO A 169 -18.19 4.43 19.11
N SER A 170 -17.53 5.60 19.12
CA SER A 170 -18.05 6.82 18.52
C SER A 170 -18.21 6.72 16.99
N GLY A 171 -17.25 6.11 16.30
CA GLY A 171 -17.28 5.94 14.85
C GLY A 171 -17.62 4.52 14.42
N ASP A 172 -18.34 3.74 15.20
CA ASP A 172 -18.87 2.43 14.81
C ASP A 172 -20.02 2.62 13.79
N ILE A 173 -19.80 2.15 12.57
CA ILE A 173 -20.75 2.34 11.46
C ILE A 173 -22.11 1.73 11.78
N GLN A 174 -22.17 0.58 12.43
CA GLN A 174 -23.40 -0.12 12.73
C GLN A 174 -24.33 0.69 13.64
N ASN A 175 -23.75 1.40 14.61
CA ASN A 175 -24.48 2.12 15.64
C ASN A 175 -24.47 3.64 15.45
N ASN A 176 -23.42 4.19 14.82
CA ASN A 176 -23.13 5.62 14.75
C ASN A 176 -22.62 6.06 13.37
N SER A 177 -23.23 5.61 12.26
CA SER A 177 -22.76 5.89 10.89
C SER A 177 -22.59 7.38 10.60
N ILE A 178 -23.46 8.25 11.14
CA ILE A 178 -23.32 9.71 10.97
C ILE A 178 -22.06 10.21 11.66
N GLN A 179 -21.79 9.77 12.89
CA GLN A 179 -20.59 10.15 13.63
C GLN A 179 -19.31 9.64 12.93
N PHE A 180 -19.35 8.43 12.37
CA PHE A 180 -18.26 7.89 11.55
C PHE A 180 -17.93 8.82 10.39
N ILE A 181 -18.94 9.24 9.60
CA ILE A 181 -18.74 10.16 8.47
C ILE A 181 -18.21 11.52 8.95
N GLU A 182 -18.71 12.03 10.10
CA GLU A 182 -18.19 13.28 10.66
C GLU A 182 -16.71 13.17 11.05
N LEU A 183 -16.29 12.04 11.65
CA LEU A 183 -14.88 11.80 12.00
C LEU A 183 -13.99 11.69 10.75
N LEU A 184 -14.42 10.95 9.72
CA LEU A 184 -13.71 10.90 8.45
C LEU A 184 -13.53 12.29 7.85
N ASN A 185 -14.60 13.09 7.82
CA ASN A 185 -14.56 14.46 7.29
C ASN A 185 -13.60 15.36 8.08
N GLN A 186 -13.38 15.14 9.39
CA GLN A 186 -12.36 15.88 10.13
C GLN A 186 -10.94 15.56 9.63
N GLY A 187 -10.63 14.29 9.41
CA GLY A 187 -9.36 13.87 8.81
C GLY A 187 -9.17 14.46 7.41
N VAL A 188 -10.16 14.30 6.55
CA VAL A 188 -10.15 14.84 5.17
C VAL A 188 -9.98 16.36 5.16
N ASN A 189 -10.76 17.10 5.96
CA ASN A 189 -10.67 18.56 6.06
C ASN A 189 -9.29 19.03 6.53
N ALA A 190 -8.66 18.29 7.45
CA ALA A 190 -7.31 18.57 7.89
C ALA A 190 -6.30 18.41 6.75
N VAL A 191 -6.42 17.34 5.92
CA VAL A 191 -5.56 17.17 4.75
C VAL A 191 -5.75 18.30 3.77
N ARG A 192 -6.98 18.58 3.32
CA ARG A 192 -7.28 19.62 2.33
C ARG A 192 -6.90 21.03 2.79
N SER A 193 -6.96 21.29 4.11
CA SER A 193 -6.53 22.58 4.67
C SER A 193 -5.01 22.77 4.67
N ASN A 194 -4.23 21.69 4.60
CA ASN A 194 -2.76 21.72 4.66
C ASN A 194 -2.10 21.43 3.30
N SER A 195 -2.78 20.74 2.36
CA SER A 195 -2.18 20.34 1.08
C SER A 195 -3.23 20.28 -0.02
N ASN A 196 -2.84 20.78 -1.21
CA ASN A 196 -3.63 20.66 -2.43
C ASN A 196 -3.16 19.50 -3.34
N ILE A 197 -2.10 18.80 -2.97
CA ILE A 197 -1.48 17.76 -3.79
C ILE A 197 -1.50 16.38 -3.14
N THR A 198 -1.57 16.30 -1.81
CA THR A 198 -1.64 15.02 -1.08
C THR A 198 -2.94 14.29 -1.43
N LYS A 199 -2.82 13.06 -1.89
CA LYS A 199 -3.96 12.19 -2.20
C LYS A 199 -4.48 11.51 -0.94
N ILE A 200 -5.81 11.45 -0.80
CA ILE A 200 -6.50 10.81 0.32
C ILE A 200 -7.01 9.45 -0.10
N ILE A 201 -6.66 8.42 0.67
CA ILE A 201 -7.07 7.05 0.46
C ILE A 201 -8.10 6.67 1.54
N LEU A 202 -9.23 6.06 1.15
CA LEU A 202 -10.09 5.31 2.06
C LEU A 202 -9.87 3.83 1.85
N HIS A 203 -9.67 3.09 2.93
CA HIS A 203 -9.18 1.72 2.91
C HIS A 203 -10.19 0.73 3.47
N PHE A 204 -10.53 -0.28 2.67
CA PHE A 204 -11.47 -1.34 2.99
C PHE A 204 -10.80 -2.71 2.83
N ALA A 205 -10.97 -3.60 3.80
CA ALA A 205 -10.44 -4.96 3.77
C ALA A 205 -11.35 -5.89 2.97
N GLY A 206 -10.79 -6.51 1.94
CA GLY A 206 -11.53 -7.37 1.02
C GLY A 206 -12.40 -6.58 0.04
N TYR A 207 -13.11 -7.29 -0.81
CA TYR A 207 -14.02 -6.68 -1.78
C TYR A 207 -15.50 -6.93 -1.46
N ASP A 208 -15.81 -7.96 -0.67
CA ASP A 208 -17.19 -8.26 -0.26
C ASP A 208 -17.74 -7.15 0.64
N GLY A 209 -18.84 -6.54 0.22
CA GLY A 209 -19.47 -5.41 0.91
C GLY A 209 -18.85 -4.03 0.63
N SER A 210 -17.79 -3.94 -0.17
CA SER A 210 -17.12 -2.68 -0.50
C SER A 210 -18.03 -1.69 -1.23
N GLN A 211 -18.87 -2.14 -2.16
CA GLN A 211 -19.87 -1.30 -2.84
C GLN A 211 -20.79 -0.58 -1.83
N TRP A 212 -21.29 -1.30 -0.82
CA TRP A 212 -22.11 -0.71 0.23
C TRP A 212 -21.33 0.34 1.03
N PHE A 213 -20.08 0.02 1.40
CA PHE A 213 -19.24 0.92 2.18
C PHE A 213 -18.94 2.21 1.41
N PHE A 214 -18.49 2.11 0.16
CA PHE A 214 -18.17 3.29 -0.64
C PHE A 214 -19.41 4.13 -1.00
N ASN A 215 -20.60 3.53 -1.14
CA ASN A 215 -21.85 4.27 -1.19
C ASN A 215 -22.14 5.05 0.10
N LEU A 216 -21.83 4.47 1.27
CA LEU A 216 -22.03 5.17 2.56
C LEU A 216 -21.14 6.41 2.68
N VAL A 217 -19.92 6.37 2.15
CA VAL A 217 -18.92 7.45 2.23
C VAL A 217 -18.80 8.28 0.95
N ASP A 218 -19.72 8.15 0.00
CA ASP A 218 -19.68 8.82 -1.29
C ASP A 218 -19.58 10.37 -1.19
N GLN A 219 -20.11 10.95 -0.13
CA GLN A 219 -20.06 12.40 0.13
C GLN A 219 -18.74 12.86 0.80
N VAL A 220 -17.82 11.94 1.11
CA VAL A 220 -16.50 12.28 1.66
C VAL A 220 -15.56 12.64 0.51
N ASP A 221 -14.78 13.72 0.66
CA ASP A 221 -13.83 14.18 -0.37
C ASP A 221 -12.51 13.39 -0.30
N TYR A 222 -12.52 12.14 -0.82
CA TYR A 222 -11.32 11.30 -0.98
C TYR A 222 -10.97 11.13 -2.47
N ASP A 223 -9.73 10.70 -2.74
CA ASP A 223 -9.20 10.56 -4.10
C ASP A 223 -9.15 9.10 -4.57
N ILE A 224 -8.79 8.17 -3.67
CA ILE A 224 -8.40 6.80 -4.03
C ILE A 224 -9.17 5.79 -3.18
N ILE A 225 -9.67 4.75 -3.82
CA ILE A 225 -10.18 3.53 -3.19
C ILE A 225 -9.01 2.57 -2.95
N GLY A 226 -8.74 2.24 -1.68
CA GLY A 226 -7.75 1.24 -1.29
C GLY A 226 -8.41 -0.05 -0.82
N ILE A 227 -7.99 -1.18 -1.35
CA ILE A 227 -8.53 -2.50 -1.00
C ILE A 227 -7.42 -3.41 -0.50
N SER A 228 -7.56 -4.01 0.70
CA SER A 228 -6.71 -5.16 1.06
C SER A 228 -7.16 -6.40 0.31
N TYR A 229 -6.22 -7.12 -0.27
CA TYR A 229 -6.51 -8.43 -0.85
C TYR A 229 -5.51 -9.48 -0.38
N TYR A 230 -6.00 -10.40 0.43
CA TYR A 230 -5.28 -11.58 0.89
C TYR A 230 -6.13 -12.82 0.60
N PRO A 231 -5.67 -13.76 -0.23
CA PRO A 231 -6.48 -14.94 -0.61
C PRO A 231 -7.02 -15.77 0.56
N ILE A 232 -6.28 -15.79 1.68
CA ILE A 232 -6.69 -16.51 2.90
C ILE A 232 -7.99 -15.96 3.52
N TRP A 233 -8.28 -14.66 3.36
CA TRP A 233 -9.43 -13.99 3.99
C TRP A 233 -10.46 -13.47 3.00
N HIS A 234 -10.04 -13.14 1.77
CA HIS A 234 -10.86 -12.36 0.85
C HIS A 234 -11.29 -13.13 -0.40
N GLY A 235 -11.12 -14.48 -0.38
CA GLY A 235 -11.45 -15.31 -1.54
C GLY A 235 -10.27 -15.55 -2.47
N LYS A 236 -10.38 -16.58 -3.32
CA LYS A 236 -9.27 -17.11 -4.13
C LYS A 236 -9.42 -16.86 -5.62
N SER A 237 -10.49 -16.19 -6.04
CA SER A 237 -10.74 -15.89 -7.44
C SER A 237 -10.23 -14.50 -7.80
N LEU A 238 -9.17 -14.44 -8.61
CA LEU A 238 -8.70 -13.18 -9.16
C LEU A 238 -9.69 -12.58 -10.17
N ASP A 239 -10.48 -13.41 -10.86
CA ASP A 239 -11.51 -12.95 -11.79
C ASP A 239 -12.65 -12.22 -11.03
N GLU A 240 -13.08 -12.76 -9.87
CA GLU A 240 -14.07 -12.08 -9.03
C GLU A 240 -13.50 -10.78 -8.45
N LEU A 241 -12.26 -10.79 -7.99
CA LEU A 241 -11.58 -9.58 -7.53
C LEU A 241 -11.56 -8.51 -8.64
N GLN A 242 -11.16 -8.87 -9.86
CA GLN A 242 -11.11 -7.94 -10.99
C GLN A 242 -12.47 -7.34 -11.31
N LEU A 243 -13.50 -8.17 -11.30
CA LEU A 243 -14.88 -7.72 -11.54
C LEU A 243 -15.32 -6.68 -10.50
N GLU A 244 -15.16 -7.01 -9.22
CA GLU A 244 -15.58 -6.13 -8.10
C GLU A 244 -14.79 -4.81 -8.10
N LEU A 245 -13.46 -4.85 -8.34
CA LEU A 245 -12.65 -3.65 -8.40
C LEU A 245 -12.98 -2.77 -9.62
N THR A 246 -13.33 -3.40 -10.76
CA THR A 246 -13.79 -2.67 -11.95
C THR A 246 -15.10 -1.97 -11.66
N GLU A 247 -16.07 -2.66 -11.05
CA GLU A 247 -17.36 -2.08 -10.67
C GLU A 247 -17.19 -0.93 -9.66
N LEU A 248 -16.28 -1.07 -8.67
CA LEU A 248 -15.97 0.01 -7.73
C LEU A 248 -15.43 1.24 -8.45
N SER A 249 -14.43 1.06 -9.30
CA SER A 249 -13.81 2.15 -10.05
C SER A 249 -14.82 2.88 -10.95
N ASP A 250 -15.64 2.14 -11.67
CA ASP A 250 -16.65 2.70 -12.60
C ASP A 250 -17.80 3.40 -11.85
N ASN A 251 -18.26 2.82 -10.72
CA ASN A 251 -19.39 3.38 -9.97
C ASN A 251 -19.04 4.67 -9.23
N PHE A 252 -17.80 4.79 -8.75
CA PHE A 252 -17.38 5.95 -7.94
C PHE A 252 -16.47 6.92 -8.71
N GLU A 253 -16.05 6.59 -9.93
CA GLU A 253 -15.15 7.40 -10.76
C GLU A 253 -13.86 7.80 -10.01
N LYS A 254 -13.32 6.87 -9.19
CA LYS A 254 -12.12 7.05 -8.37
C LYS A 254 -10.95 6.23 -8.88
N GLU A 255 -9.73 6.71 -8.61
CA GLU A 255 -8.54 5.88 -8.67
C GLU A 255 -8.68 4.71 -7.70
N ILE A 256 -8.18 3.53 -8.06
CA ILE A 256 -8.25 2.33 -7.24
C ILE A 256 -6.90 1.61 -7.18
N LEU A 257 -6.55 1.08 -6.02
CA LEU A 257 -5.33 0.31 -5.82
C LEU A 257 -5.54 -0.84 -4.81
N ILE A 258 -4.67 -1.83 -4.88
CA ILE A 258 -4.51 -2.80 -3.81
C ILE A 258 -3.65 -2.17 -2.71
N ALA A 259 -4.29 -1.80 -1.59
CA ALA A 259 -3.63 -1.12 -0.47
C ALA A 259 -2.79 -2.05 0.40
N GLU A 260 -3.15 -3.33 0.43
CA GLU A 260 -2.38 -4.38 1.11
C GLU A 260 -2.54 -5.71 0.38
N THR A 261 -1.44 -6.41 0.19
CA THR A 261 -1.38 -7.80 -0.25
C THR A 261 -0.06 -8.45 0.18
N ALA A 262 -0.04 -9.76 0.31
CA ALA A 262 1.17 -10.57 0.41
C ALA A 262 0.89 -12.01 -0.02
N TYR A 263 1.93 -12.77 -0.29
CA TYR A 263 1.81 -14.19 -0.66
C TYR A 263 3.05 -14.96 -0.22
N PRO A 264 2.92 -16.22 0.24
CA PRO A 264 4.06 -16.95 0.77
C PRO A 264 4.97 -17.51 -0.32
N PHE A 265 6.28 -17.43 -0.09
CA PHE A 265 7.28 -18.10 -0.91
C PHE A 265 7.57 -19.54 -0.42
N THR A 266 7.05 -19.91 0.75
CA THR A 266 7.18 -21.25 1.35
C THR A 266 6.11 -21.46 2.42
N LEU A 267 5.82 -22.71 2.77
CA LEU A 267 5.05 -23.06 3.98
C LEU A 267 5.99 -23.46 5.15
N GLY A 268 7.31 -23.39 4.96
CA GLY A 268 8.31 -23.63 5.99
C GLY A 268 8.37 -22.52 7.03
N TRP A 269 9.14 -22.77 8.08
CA TRP A 269 9.38 -21.86 9.20
C TRP A 269 10.88 -21.58 9.33
N ASN A 270 11.25 -20.36 9.65
CA ASN A 270 12.63 -19.98 9.92
C ASN A 270 12.95 -19.92 11.43
N ASP A 271 12.00 -19.46 12.21
CA ASP A 271 12.06 -19.48 13.67
C ASP A 271 10.90 -20.32 14.27
N TRP A 272 10.59 -20.15 15.54
CA TRP A 272 9.50 -20.88 16.21
C TRP A 272 8.19 -20.08 16.26
N THR A 273 8.15 -18.92 15.64
CA THR A 273 6.92 -18.12 15.51
C THR A 273 5.98 -18.77 14.50
N ASN A 274 4.72 -18.95 14.89
CA ASN A 274 3.72 -19.53 13.98
C ASN A 274 3.39 -18.56 12.84
N ASN A 275 3.63 -18.98 11.61
CA ASN A 275 3.24 -18.23 10.42
C ASN A 275 1.72 -18.18 10.25
N ILE A 276 1.20 -17.03 9.78
CA ILE A 276 -0.23 -16.87 9.44
C ILE A 276 -0.64 -17.82 8.31
N ILE A 277 0.23 -17.98 7.30
CA ILE A 277 0.03 -18.93 6.21
C ILE A 277 0.97 -20.12 6.40
N GLY A 278 0.41 -21.29 6.71
CA GLY A 278 1.16 -22.53 6.97
C GLY A 278 0.56 -23.76 6.32
N LEU A 279 -0.57 -23.63 5.60
CA LEU A 279 -1.32 -24.75 5.05
C LEU A 279 -1.66 -24.56 3.58
N GLU A 280 -1.64 -25.64 2.79
CA GLU A 280 -1.95 -25.59 1.35
C GLU A 280 -3.36 -25.08 1.06
N GLU A 281 -4.34 -25.37 1.93
CA GLU A 281 -5.70 -24.88 1.77
C GLU A 281 -5.84 -23.36 1.90
N GLN A 282 -4.82 -22.65 2.38
CA GLN A 282 -4.78 -21.20 2.45
C GLN A 282 -4.29 -20.55 1.14
N LEU A 283 -3.80 -21.36 0.19
CA LEU A 283 -3.23 -20.93 -1.09
C LEU A 283 -4.26 -20.97 -2.21
N ILE A 284 -3.94 -20.32 -3.32
CA ILE A 284 -4.63 -20.48 -4.62
C ILE A 284 -3.90 -21.58 -5.41
N LEU A 285 -4.37 -22.80 -5.31
CA LEU A 285 -3.77 -23.95 -5.99
C LEU A 285 -4.64 -24.43 -7.16
N PRO A 286 -4.02 -24.95 -8.23
CA PRO A 286 -2.57 -25.18 -8.42
C PRO A 286 -1.77 -23.98 -8.93
N ASP A 287 -2.40 -22.81 -9.15
CA ASP A 287 -1.83 -21.71 -9.93
C ASP A 287 -0.66 -21.02 -9.21
N TYR A 288 -0.77 -20.83 -7.90
CA TYR A 288 0.26 -20.15 -7.10
C TYR A 288 0.68 -21.01 -5.89
N PRO A 289 1.55 -22.03 -6.09
CA PRO A 289 2.10 -22.79 -4.95
C PRO A 289 3.01 -21.90 -4.08
N ALA A 290 3.14 -22.21 -2.79
CA ALA A 290 4.07 -21.51 -1.89
C ALA A 290 5.52 -21.83 -2.26
N THR A 291 6.02 -21.16 -3.25
CA THR A 291 7.39 -21.19 -3.78
C THR A 291 7.80 -19.78 -4.20
N PRO A 292 9.11 -19.45 -4.32
CA PRO A 292 9.55 -18.15 -4.82
C PRO A 292 8.90 -17.75 -6.16
N ASN A 293 8.76 -18.72 -7.09
CA ASN A 293 8.10 -18.47 -8.37
C ASN A 293 6.57 -18.33 -8.24
N GLY A 294 5.94 -19.04 -7.31
CA GLY A 294 4.50 -18.93 -7.05
C GLY A 294 4.15 -17.57 -6.46
N GLN A 295 4.94 -17.09 -5.49
CA GLN A 295 4.83 -15.75 -4.94
C GLN A 295 4.99 -14.68 -6.04
N GLN A 296 6.03 -14.80 -6.87
CA GLN A 296 6.27 -13.90 -7.99
C GLN A 296 5.10 -13.89 -8.99
N SER A 297 4.61 -15.07 -9.38
CA SER A 297 3.49 -15.19 -10.33
C SER A 297 2.21 -14.58 -9.80
N PHE A 298 1.91 -14.78 -8.50
CA PHE A 298 0.75 -14.16 -7.87
C PHE A 298 0.81 -12.62 -7.92
N ILE A 299 1.95 -12.02 -7.56
CA ILE A 299 2.10 -10.55 -7.58
C ILE A 299 2.07 -10.01 -9.01
N ARG A 300 2.69 -10.71 -9.98
CA ARG A 300 2.63 -10.32 -11.39
C ARG A 300 1.19 -10.29 -11.92
N ASP A 301 0.43 -11.35 -11.64
CA ASP A 301 -0.92 -11.47 -12.16
C ASP A 301 -1.87 -10.48 -11.43
N LEU A 302 -1.66 -10.23 -10.12
CA LEU A 302 -2.38 -9.18 -9.39
C LEU A 302 -2.05 -7.78 -9.93
N LYS A 303 -0.77 -7.50 -10.23
CA LYS A 303 -0.36 -6.25 -10.88
C LYS A 303 -1.04 -6.08 -12.23
N SER A 304 -1.04 -7.12 -13.07
CA SER A 304 -1.71 -7.08 -14.38
C SER A 304 -3.21 -6.82 -14.23
N LEU A 305 -3.86 -7.48 -13.29
CA LEU A 305 -5.28 -7.29 -12.99
C LEU A 305 -5.59 -5.82 -12.67
N ILE A 306 -4.81 -5.18 -11.80
CA ILE A 306 -5.04 -3.79 -11.43
C ILE A 306 -4.88 -2.83 -12.62
N PHE A 307 -3.95 -3.12 -13.53
CA PHE A 307 -3.74 -2.30 -14.74
C PHE A 307 -4.79 -2.50 -15.83
N ASP A 308 -5.50 -3.61 -15.81
CA ASP A 308 -6.63 -3.84 -16.71
C ASP A 308 -7.89 -3.04 -16.30
N ILE A 309 -7.87 -2.40 -15.11
CA ILE A 309 -8.94 -1.54 -14.61
C ILE A 309 -8.64 -0.09 -15.03
N ASN A 310 -9.64 0.61 -15.59
CA ASN A 310 -9.46 1.95 -16.15
C ASN A 310 -8.78 2.98 -15.23
N ASN A 311 -9.07 2.96 -13.93
CA ASN A 311 -8.47 3.83 -12.93
C ASN A 311 -7.58 3.07 -11.93
N GLY A 312 -7.12 1.86 -12.30
CA GLY A 312 -6.18 1.09 -11.49
C GLY A 312 -4.81 1.75 -11.50
N ILE A 313 -4.28 2.09 -10.33
CA ILE A 313 -3.05 2.87 -10.21
C ILE A 313 -1.89 2.12 -9.54
N GLY A 314 -2.08 0.88 -9.09
CA GLY A 314 -1.00 0.08 -8.54
C GLY A 314 -1.34 -0.74 -7.30
N PHE A 315 -0.29 -1.13 -6.58
CA PHE A 315 -0.43 -1.99 -5.40
C PHE A 315 0.62 -1.66 -4.33
N CYS A 316 0.34 -2.10 -3.10
CA CYS A 316 1.26 -2.09 -1.97
C CYS A 316 1.43 -3.51 -1.41
N TYR A 317 2.68 -3.99 -1.40
CA TYR A 317 3.03 -5.25 -0.73
C TYR A 317 3.22 -5.00 0.75
N TRP A 318 2.49 -5.73 1.60
CA TRP A 318 2.57 -5.57 3.04
C TRP A 318 3.58 -6.51 3.68
N GLY A 319 4.47 -5.97 4.51
CA GLY A 319 5.44 -6.74 5.26
C GLY A 319 6.63 -7.21 4.42
N ALA A 320 7.09 -6.38 3.48
CA ALA A 320 8.23 -6.69 2.61
C ALA A 320 9.51 -7.05 3.38
N GLU A 321 9.71 -6.44 4.55
CA GLU A 321 10.86 -6.57 5.44
C GLU A 321 10.72 -7.63 6.53
N LEU A 322 9.54 -8.24 6.68
CA LEU A 322 9.18 -9.07 7.83
C LEU A 322 9.84 -10.47 7.82
N ILE A 323 11.16 -10.52 7.70
CA ILE A 323 11.99 -11.72 7.89
C ILE A 323 11.93 -12.21 9.35
N ALA A 324 12.50 -13.38 9.67
CA ALA A 324 12.78 -13.80 11.05
C ALA A 324 13.90 -12.90 11.61
N TRP A 325 13.59 -12.03 12.54
CA TRP A 325 14.52 -11.01 13.05
C TRP A 325 14.84 -11.12 14.55
N ASP A 326 14.05 -11.89 15.32
CA ASP A 326 14.12 -11.96 16.77
C ASP A 326 14.89 -13.20 17.27
N GLY A 327 15.66 -13.83 16.37
CA GLY A 327 16.52 -15.00 16.67
C GLY A 327 15.87 -16.33 16.31
N GLU A 328 16.72 -17.34 16.08
CA GLU A 328 16.34 -18.66 15.54
C GLU A 328 15.29 -19.45 16.37
N ASN A 329 15.13 -19.14 17.64
CA ASN A 329 14.19 -19.81 18.54
C ASN A 329 13.10 -18.88 19.07
N SER A 330 12.89 -17.73 18.43
CA SER A 330 11.84 -16.82 18.83
C SER A 330 10.45 -17.44 18.62
N GLU A 331 9.58 -17.29 19.62
CA GLU A 331 8.15 -17.60 19.51
C GLU A 331 7.31 -16.35 19.26
N ASN A 332 7.95 -15.17 19.23
CA ASN A 332 7.32 -13.85 19.12
C ASN A 332 7.99 -12.97 18.03
N GLY A 333 8.66 -13.59 17.07
CA GLY A 333 9.24 -12.92 15.91
C GLY A 333 8.21 -12.53 14.86
N SER A 334 8.51 -12.77 13.58
CA SER A 334 7.63 -12.44 12.48
C SER A 334 6.65 -13.57 12.16
N VAL A 335 5.34 -13.37 12.41
CA VAL A 335 4.27 -14.29 11.92
C VAL A 335 4.12 -14.23 10.40
N TRP A 336 4.91 -13.43 9.71
CA TRP A 336 4.84 -13.11 8.28
C TRP A 336 6.12 -13.46 7.53
N GLU A 337 7.11 -14.07 8.20
CA GLU A 337 8.46 -14.31 7.67
C GLU A 337 8.48 -15.08 6.34
N ASN A 338 7.51 -15.96 6.14
CA ASN A 338 7.39 -16.76 4.92
C ASN A 338 6.68 -16.02 3.78
N GLN A 339 6.31 -14.75 3.99
CA GLN A 339 5.70 -13.85 3.00
C GLN A 339 6.57 -12.61 2.73
N ALA A 340 7.74 -12.48 3.37
CA ALA A 340 8.69 -11.39 3.10
C ALA A 340 9.17 -11.40 1.63
N LEU A 341 9.79 -10.31 1.20
CA LEU A 341 10.44 -10.24 -0.14
C LEU A 341 11.89 -10.78 -0.13
N PHE A 342 12.31 -11.32 1.00
CA PHE A 342 13.59 -11.97 1.22
C PHE A 342 13.36 -13.35 1.83
N ASP A 343 14.15 -14.33 1.44
CA ASP A 343 14.04 -15.71 1.93
C ASP A 343 14.58 -15.87 3.37
N PHE A 344 14.61 -17.11 3.85
CA PHE A 344 15.09 -17.43 5.18
C PHE A 344 16.59 -17.21 5.41
N ASP A 345 17.38 -17.04 4.35
CA ASP A 345 18.77 -16.60 4.39
C ASP A 345 18.90 -15.08 4.20
N ASN A 346 17.79 -14.36 4.25
CA ASN A 346 17.66 -12.91 3.98
C ASN A 346 18.15 -12.52 2.58
N THR A 347 18.02 -13.42 1.61
CA THR A 347 18.39 -13.22 0.22
C THR A 347 17.17 -12.77 -0.62
N GLU A 348 17.37 -11.82 -1.51
CA GLU A 348 16.35 -11.32 -2.43
C GLU A 348 15.58 -12.43 -3.14
N LEU A 349 14.25 -12.32 -3.14
CA LEU A 349 13.37 -13.21 -3.86
C LEU A 349 13.00 -12.66 -5.25
N PRO A 350 12.69 -13.53 -6.23
CA PRO A 350 12.34 -13.09 -7.60
C PRO A 350 11.14 -12.14 -7.67
N VAL A 351 10.25 -12.16 -6.69
CA VAL A 351 9.07 -11.29 -6.62
C VAL A 351 9.42 -9.79 -6.64
N LEU A 352 10.63 -9.40 -6.19
CA LEU A 352 11.11 -8.02 -6.27
C LEU A 352 11.09 -7.47 -7.71
N GLN A 353 11.26 -8.31 -8.73
CA GLN A 353 11.24 -7.88 -10.13
C GLN A 353 9.87 -7.38 -10.59
N GLU A 354 8.80 -7.72 -9.87
CA GLU A 354 7.44 -7.33 -10.23
C GLU A 354 7.09 -5.87 -9.83
N PHE A 355 7.98 -5.20 -9.10
CA PHE A 355 7.77 -3.80 -8.71
C PHE A 355 8.17 -2.81 -9.81
N SER A 356 8.95 -3.21 -10.81
CA SER A 356 9.22 -2.40 -12.00
C SER A 356 8.01 -2.36 -12.93
N TYR A 357 7.79 -1.20 -13.56
CA TYR A 357 6.78 -0.98 -14.61
C TYR A 357 7.38 -0.87 -16.01
N ASP A 358 8.69 -1.16 -16.14
CA ASP A 358 9.40 -1.17 -17.41
C ASP A 358 9.22 -2.47 -18.20
#